data_7749ff724cf1326c4c0d0f3cc36c17df
#
_entry.id   7749ff724cf1326c4c0d0f3cc36c17df
#
_cell.length_a   1.000
_cell.length_b   1.000
_cell.length_c   1.000
_cell.angle_alpha   90.00
_cell.angle_beta   90.00
_cell.angle_gamma   90.00
#
_symmetry.space_group_name_H-M   'P 1'
#
loop_
_entity.id
_entity.type
_entity.pdbx_description
1 polymer ?
#
loop_
_entity_poly.entity_id
_entity_poly.type
_entity_poly.pdbx_seq_one_letter_code
_entity_poly.pdbx_strand_id
1 'polypeptide(L)'
;SEMCIRDSLDTPGHVDFSAEMERTLKVLDYAVLVISGADGVQGHTRTLWRLLKLYQVPVFLFINKMDQPGADKEALLWEIKEHLDSNCIDFTQEQNEGFYEEAAMCEEAAMEKFLSEGSLASNDLAQMIAKRELFPCYFGSALKVQGVEELLDGLYEYGRTPQYPDKFGAKIFKIAREEQGNRLTYLKVTGGTLRVTDMLNGKAGEEEWAEKVNQIRIYSGEKYEAVSEAAAGTVCAVTGLTKTYPGEGLGIEEESILPVLEPVRSVKLVLPKEVPVAVMLPKLKQLEEENPELHIVYREETGEILIKLMGEVQLEISVSYTHLRA
;
A
#
# COMPACT_ATOMS: atom_id res chain seq x y z
N SER A 1 2.71 10.13 27.76
CA SER A 1 2.14 9.03 26.96
C SER A 1 2.08 9.54 25.53
N GLU A 2 3.09 9.19 24.76
CA GLU A 2 3.11 9.42 23.33
C GLU A 2 2.02 8.53 22.73
N MET A 3 0.95 9.14 22.25
CA MET A 3 -0.05 8.47 21.44
C MET A 3 0.63 8.14 20.10
N CYS A 4 1.06 6.89 19.91
CA CYS A 4 1.47 6.42 18.58
C CYS A 4 0.27 6.55 17.65
N ILE A 5 0.26 7.56 16.80
CA ILE A 5 -0.70 7.68 15.71
C ILE A 5 -0.31 6.62 14.68
N ARG A 6 -1.24 5.72 14.37
CA ARG A 6 -1.08 4.73 13.30
C ARG A 6 -2.02 5.13 12.19
N ASP A 7 -1.44 5.54 11.07
CA ASP A 7 -2.21 5.83 9.87
C ASP A 7 -2.50 4.51 9.13
N SER A 8 -3.72 4.35 8.64
CA SER A 8 -4.10 3.24 7.80
C SER A 8 -4.36 3.71 6.37
N LEU A 9 -3.79 2.99 5.40
CA LEU A 9 -4.03 3.19 3.98
C LEU A 9 -4.91 2.04 3.48
N ASP A 10 -6.14 2.35 3.10
CA ASP A 10 -7.01 1.38 2.42
C ASP A 10 -6.62 1.30 0.95
N THR A 11 -6.46 0.09 0.44
CA THR A 11 -6.10 -0.17 -0.95
C THR A 11 -7.21 -0.91 -1.67
N PRO A 12 -7.48 -0.58 -2.94
CA PRO A 12 -8.46 -1.31 -3.73
C PRO A 12 -8.13 -2.81 -3.78
N GLY A 13 -9.11 -3.66 -3.46
CA GLY A 13 -8.95 -5.12 -3.47
C GLY A 13 -9.08 -5.77 -4.85
N HIS A 14 -9.45 -5.03 -5.90
CA HIS A 14 -9.66 -5.59 -7.23
C HIS A 14 -8.34 -5.68 -8.02
N VAL A 15 -8.17 -6.76 -8.79
CA VAL A 15 -6.96 -7.06 -9.57
C VAL A 15 -6.55 -5.90 -10.49
N ASP A 16 -7.51 -5.19 -11.06
CA ASP A 16 -7.27 -4.08 -11.99
C ASP A 16 -6.56 -2.88 -11.35
N PHE A 17 -6.57 -2.78 -10.02
CA PHE A 17 -5.88 -1.73 -9.25
C PHE A 17 -4.57 -2.20 -8.61
N SER A 18 -4.07 -3.36 -9.03
CA SER A 18 -2.84 -3.93 -8.46
C SER A 18 -1.62 -3.01 -8.62
N ALA A 19 -1.56 -2.19 -9.67
CA ALA A 19 -0.47 -1.23 -9.86
C ALA A 19 -0.52 -0.08 -8.83
N GLU A 20 -1.72 0.44 -8.51
CA GLU A 20 -1.90 1.43 -7.45
C GLU A 20 -1.55 0.84 -6.08
N MET A 21 -2.01 -0.38 -5.82
CA MET A 21 -1.67 -1.11 -4.60
C MET A 21 -0.15 -1.31 -4.49
N GLU A 22 0.53 -1.74 -5.56
CA GLU A 22 1.99 -1.95 -5.57
C GLU A 22 2.76 -0.66 -5.21
N ARG A 23 2.34 0.50 -5.71
CA ARG A 23 2.94 1.80 -5.32
C ARG A 23 2.78 2.08 -3.83
N THR A 24 1.62 1.72 -3.26
CA THR A 24 1.35 1.89 -1.83
C THR A 24 2.24 1.00 -0.97
N LEU A 25 2.58 -0.23 -1.41
CA LEU A 25 3.46 -1.14 -0.65
C LEU A 25 4.81 -0.52 -0.30
N LYS A 26 5.31 0.41 -1.12
CA LYS A 26 6.62 1.06 -0.92
C LYS A 26 6.66 2.02 0.27
N VAL A 27 5.50 2.40 0.80
CA VAL A 27 5.37 3.33 1.93
C VAL A 27 4.78 2.69 3.19
N LEU A 28 4.41 1.41 3.13
CA LEU A 28 3.88 0.69 4.29
C LEU A 28 5.00 0.29 5.26
N ASP A 29 4.71 0.39 6.56
CA ASP A 29 5.52 -0.22 7.61
C ASP A 29 5.07 -1.66 7.87
N TYR A 30 3.75 -1.91 7.78
CA TYR A 30 3.10 -3.21 7.91
C TYR A 30 1.91 -3.29 6.95
N ALA A 31 1.55 -4.49 6.57
CA ALA A 31 0.34 -4.77 5.82
C ALA A 31 -0.61 -5.66 6.61
N VAL A 32 -1.91 -5.41 6.51
CA VAL A 32 -2.95 -6.36 6.90
C VAL A 32 -3.51 -6.99 5.63
N LEU A 33 -3.18 -8.26 5.40
CA LEU A 33 -3.71 -9.02 4.27
C LEU A 33 -5.04 -9.66 4.67
N VAL A 34 -6.13 -9.18 4.08
CA VAL A 34 -7.48 -9.68 4.36
C VAL A 34 -7.83 -10.81 3.39
N ILE A 35 -8.16 -11.98 3.93
CA ILE A 35 -8.55 -13.19 3.17
C ILE A 35 -10.00 -13.53 3.51
N SER A 36 -10.82 -13.84 2.51
CA SER A 36 -12.19 -14.32 2.74
C SER A 36 -12.16 -15.77 3.22
N GLY A 37 -12.71 -16.05 4.40
CA GLY A 37 -12.83 -17.40 4.92
C GLY A 37 -13.77 -18.31 4.11
N ALA A 38 -14.67 -17.72 3.32
CA ALA A 38 -15.54 -18.49 2.42
C ALA A 38 -14.85 -18.90 1.11
N ASP A 39 -13.85 -18.10 0.67
CA ASP A 39 -13.20 -18.28 -0.64
C ASP A 39 -11.78 -18.83 -0.53
N GLY A 40 -11.15 -18.77 0.65
CA GLY A 40 -9.78 -19.22 0.89
C GLY A 40 -8.70 -18.41 0.17
N VAL A 41 -7.55 -19.02 -0.09
CA VAL A 41 -6.38 -18.41 -0.74
C VAL A 41 -6.50 -18.40 -2.25
N GLN A 42 -6.91 -17.29 -2.81
CA GLN A 42 -7.11 -17.12 -4.25
C GLN A 42 -5.82 -16.73 -5.00
N GLY A 43 -5.87 -16.78 -6.34
CA GLY A 43 -4.74 -16.39 -7.20
C GLY A 43 -4.24 -14.97 -6.91
N HIS A 44 -5.16 -14.01 -6.71
CA HIS A 44 -4.81 -12.63 -6.38
C HIS A 44 -4.12 -12.53 -5.02
N THR A 45 -4.58 -13.26 -4.00
CA THR A 45 -3.95 -13.34 -2.67
C THR A 45 -2.48 -13.76 -2.78
N ARG A 46 -2.18 -14.77 -3.62
CA ARG A 46 -0.80 -15.22 -3.87
C ARG A 46 0.04 -14.15 -4.57
N THR A 47 -0.56 -13.38 -5.49
CA THR A 47 0.13 -12.25 -6.13
C THR A 47 0.49 -11.18 -5.11
N LEU A 48 -0.46 -10.77 -4.26
CA LEU A 48 -0.23 -9.83 -3.18
C LEU A 48 0.86 -10.31 -2.21
N TRP A 49 0.82 -11.59 -1.84
CA TRP A 49 1.83 -12.20 -0.98
C TRP A 49 3.24 -12.11 -1.56
N ARG A 50 3.38 -12.38 -2.86
CA ARG A 50 4.67 -12.27 -3.57
C ARG A 50 5.19 -10.83 -3.59
N LEU A 51 4.32 -9.86 -3.82
CA LEU A 51 4.69 -8.44 -3.79
C LEU A 51 5.09 -7.99 -2.39
N LEU A 52 4.33 -8.37 -1.35
CA LEU A 52 4.67 -8.11 0.05
C LEU A 52 6.03 -8.72 0.43
N LYS A 53 6.34 -9.91 -0.12
CA LYS A 53 7.66 -10.54 0.05
C LYS A 53 8.75 -9.79 -0.71
N LEU A 54 8.49 -9.37 -1.95
CA LEU A 54 9.44 -8.62 -2.77
C LEU A 54 9.82 -7.28 -2.11
N TYR A 55 8.83 -6.56 -1.59
CA TYR A 55 9.04 -5.28 -0.91
C TYR A 55 9.39 -5.41 0.57
N GLN A 56 9.56 -6.63 1.08
CA GLN A 56 9.92 -6.93 2.47
C GLN A 56 8.98 -6.30 3.50
N VAL A 57 7.69 -6.14 3.16
CA VAL A 57 6.68 -5.60 4.06
C VAL A 57 6.23 -6.67 5.06
N PRO A 58 6.35 -6.47 6.38
CA PRO A 58 5.79 -7.36 7.39
C PRO A 58 4.27 -7.47 7.28
N VAL A 59 3.71 -8.65 7.53
CA VAL A 59 2.29 -8.93 7.25
C VAL A 59 1.60 -9.52 8.46
N PHE A 60 0.43 -8.97 8.78
CA PHE A 60 -0.62 -9.58 9.59
C PHE A 60 -1.71 -10.11 8.67
N LEU A 61 -2.26 -11.27 8.95
CA LEU A 61 -3.36 -11.84 8.18
C LEU A 61 -4.67 -11.71 8.96
N PHE A 62 -5.73 -11.26 8.29
CA PHE A 62 -7.08 -11.27 8.84
C PHE A 62 -7.99 -12.13 7.98
N ILE A 63 -8.39 -13.27 8.50
CA ILE A 63 -9.29 -14.19 7.83
C ILE A 63 -10.72 -13.77 8.18
N ASN A 64 -11.33 -13.06 7.25
CA ASN A 64 -12.63 -12.42 7.38
C ASN A 64 -13.78 -13.35 6.97
N LYS A 65 -15.00 -13.01 7.33
CA LYS A 65 -16.24 -13.75 7.01
C LYS A 65 -16.29 -15.15 7.61
N MET A 66 -15.68 -15.35 8.77
CA MET A 66 -15.74 -16.63 9.49
C MET A 66 -17.15 -17.00 9.99
N ASP A 67 -18.09 -16.08 9.92
CA ASP A 67 -19.51 -16.29 10.21
C ASP A 67 -20.30 -16.92 9.07
N GLN A 68 -19.69 -17.10 7.89
CA GLN A 68 -20.36 -17.70 6.74
C GLN A 68 -20.33 -19.25 6.83
N PRO A 69 -21.39 -19.92 6.32
CA PRO A 69 -21.43 -21.36 6.26
C PRO A 69 -20.26 -21.94 5.45
N GLY A 70 -19.58 -22.94 6.02
CA GLY A 70 -18.45 -23.61 5.37
C GLY A 70 -17.08 -23.03 5.68
N ALA A 71 -16.98 -21.92 6.42
CA ALA A 71 -15.71 -21.43 6.91
C ALA A 71 -15.19 -22.36 8.03
N ASP A 72 -14.10 -23.04 7.76
CA ASP A 72 -13.41 -23.94 8.69
C ASP A 72 -12.03 -23.36 9.01
N LYS A 73 -11.81 -23.02 10.28
CA LYS A 73 -10.59 -22.36 10.73
C LYS A 73 -9.33 -23.21 10.51
N GLU A 74 -9.40 -24.49 10.84
CA GLU A 74 -8.26 -25.40 10.75
C GLU A 74 -7.89 -25.67 9.28
N ALA A 75 -8.88 -25.90 8.42
CA ALA A 75 -8.69 -26.09 7.00
C ALA A 75 -8.11 -24.85 6.33
N LEU A 76 -8.60 -23.63 6.71
CA LEU A 76 -8.09 -22.35 6.20
C LEU A 76 -6.66 -22.07 6.65
N LEU A 77 -6.33 -22.34 7.91
CA LEU A 77 -4.96 -22.18 8.40
C LEU A 77 -4.00 -23.11 7.67
N TRP A 78 -4.41 -24.36 7.44
CA TRP A 78 -3.63 -25.29 6.65
C TRP A 78 -3.42 -24.80 5.22
N GLU A 79 -4.47 -24.32 4.55
CA GLU A 79 -4.40 -23.75 3.20
C GLU A 79 -3.46 -22.55 3.12
N ILE A 80 -3.53 -21.67 4.12
CA ILE A 80 -2.65 -20.49 4.23
C ILE A 80 -1.19 -20.92 4.37
N LYS A 81 -0.90 -21.89 5.25
CA LYS A 81 0.45 -22.44 5.42
C LYS A 81 1.00 -23.08 4.15
N GLU A 82 0.18 -23.83 3.43
CA GLU A 82 0.58 -24.51 2.19
C GLU A 82 0.82 -23.53 1.03
N HIS A 83 -0.01 -22.49 0.92
CA HIS A 83 0.00 -21.61 -0.26
C HIS A 83 0.71 -20.28 -0.09
N LEU A 84 0.88 -19.80 1.13
CA LEU A 84 1.56 -18.54 1.42
C LEU A 84 2.88 -18.78 2.13
N ASP A 85 2.84 -19.22 3.39
CA ASP A 85 4.05 -19.48 4.18
C ASP A 85 3.75 -20.39 5.37
N SER A 86 4.61 -21.38 5.63
CA SER A 86 4.49 -22.32 6.75
C SER A 86 4.53 -21.62 8.13
N ASN A 87 5.11 -20.43 8.21
CA ASN A 87 5.27 -19.63 9.41
C ASN A 87 4.03 -18.74 9.72
N CYS A 88 2.89 -19.03 9.09
CA CYS A 88 1.60 -18.45 9.44
C CYS A 88 1.03 -19.14 10.68
N ILE A 89 0.82 -18.40 11.77
CA ILE A 89 0.39 -18.95 13.06
C ILE A 89 -0.89 -18.27 13.53
N ASP A 90 -1.77 -19.05 14.19
CA ASP A 90 -3.00 -18.57 14.79
C ASP A 90 -2.75 -17.80 16.08
N PHE A 91 -2.94 -16.49 16.05
CA PHE A 91 -2.80 -15.58 17.19
C PHE A 91 -4.13 -15.35 17.96
N THR A 92 -5.22 -16.01 17.56
CA THR A 92 -6.48 -15.98 18.28
C THR A 92 -6.57 -17.05 19.37
N GLN A 93 -5.58 -17.93 19.46
CA GLN A 93 -5.46 -18.92 20.52
C GLN A 93 -4.85 -18.32 21.77
N GLU A 94 -5.11 -18.96 22.90
CA GLU A 94 -4.42 -18.65 24.15
C GLU A 94 -2.90 -18.90 23.97
N GLN A 95 -2.10 -17.94 24.38
CA GLN A 95 -0.63 -18.03 24.31
C GLN A 95 -0.11 -18.99 25.39
N ASN A 96 -0.30 -20.27 25.15
CA ASN A 96 0.18 -21.38 25.98
C ASN A 96 1.51 -21.95 25.45
N GLU A 97 2.01 -22.98 26.09
CA GLU A 97 3.26 -23.65 25.70
C GLU A 97 3.25 -24.13 24.23
N GLY A 98 2.15 -24.70 23.75
CA GLY A 98 2.01 -25.16 22.37
C GLY A 98 2.07 -24.02 21.35
N PHE A 99 1.50 -22.84 21.68
CA PHE A 99 1.63 -21.63 20.86
C PHE A 99 3.08 -21.17 20.77
N TYR A 100 3.79 -21.11 21.89
CA TYR A 100 5.20 -20.67 21.87
C TYR A 100 6.12 -21.67 21.20
N GLU A 101 5.85 -22.99 21.32
CA GLU A 101 6.58 -24.02 20.58
C GLU A 101 6.39 -23.83 19.06
N GLU A 102 5.17 -23.65 18.59
CA GLU A 102 4.87 -23.41 17.17
C GLU A 102 5.53 -22.12 16.65
N ALA A 103 5.49 -21.04 17.43
CA ALA A 103 6.15 -19.79 17.09
C ALA A 103 7.68 -19.94 17.05
N ALA A 104 8.26 -20.65 18.00
CA ALA A 104 9.71 -20.90 18.07
C ALA A 104 10.22 -21.73 16.89
N MET A 105 9.40 -22.62 16.32
CA MET A 105 9.76 -23.41 15.13
C MET A 105 9.97 -22.55 13.87
N CYS A 106 9.54 -21.29 13.88
CA CYS A 106 9.67 -20.39 12.73
C CYS A 106 11.09 -19.83 12.57
N GLU A 107 11.92 -19.83 13.63
CA GLU A 107 13.27 -19.24 13.61
C GLU A 107 14.19 -19.94 14.63
N GLU A 108 15.44 -20.22 14.22
CA GLU A 108 16.40 -21.02 14.99
C GLU A 108 16.74 -20.40 16.37
N ALA A 109 16.98 -19.08 16.41
CA ALA A 109 17.30 -18.40 17.67
C ALA A 109 16.08 -18.33 18.61
N ALA A 110 14.86 -18.25 18.06
CA ALA A 110 13.64 -18.33 18.85
C ALA A 110 13.46 -19.72 19.47
N MET A 111 13.81 -20.78 18.73
CA MET A 111 13.78 -22.15 19.23
C MET A 111 14.79 -22.35 20.37
N GLU A 112 16.03 -21.88 20.23
CA GLU A 112 17.04 -21.94 21.30
C GLU A 112 16.55 -21.24 22.57
N LYS A 113 15.91 -20.07 22.40
CA LYS A 113 15.35 -19.30 23.52
C LYS A 113 14.19 -20.06 24.19
N PHE A 114 13.25 -20.58 23.40
CA PHE A 114 12.13 -21.36 23.93
C PHE A 114 12.61 -22.59 24.71
N LEU A 115 13.58 -23.33 24.20
CA LEU A 115 14.15 -24.48 24.90
C LEU A 115 14.81 -24.12 26.25
N SER A 116 15.32 -22.90 26.38
CA SER A 116 15.95 -22.44 27.61
C SER A 116 14.97 -21.79 28.61
N GLU A 117 13.96 -21.09 28.14
CA GLU A 117 13.06 -20.24 28.93
C GLU A 117 11.62 -20.77 29.01
N GLY A 118 11.23 -21.69 28.11
CA GLY A 118 9.86 -22.27 28.03
C GLY A 118 8.82 -21.34 27.42
N SER A 119 9.21 -20.12 27.00
CA SER A 119 8.31 -19.13 26.37
C SER A 119 9.10 -18.13 25.54
N LEU A 120 8.39 -17.34 24.70
CA LEU A 120 8.93 -16.20 23.98
C LEU A 120 8.30 -14.91 24.54
N ALA A 121 9.10 -13.86 24.69
CA ALA A 121 8.56 -12.55 25.07
C ALA A 121 7.86 -11.90 23.88
N SER A 122 6.88 -11.00 24.13
CA SER A 122 6.20 -10.23 23.08
C SER A 122 7.19 -9.48 22.18
N ASN A 123 8.31 -9.06 22.73
CA ASN A 123 9.39 -8.41 21.98
C ASN A 123 10.06 -9.34 20.96
N ASP A 124 10.20 -10.63 21.26
CA ASP A 124 10.77 -11.62 20.35
C ASP A 124 9.82 -11.87 19.18
N LEU A 125 8.53 -12.09 19.49
CA LEU A 125 7.48 -12.24 18.49
C LEU A 125 7.40 -11.02 17.57
N ALA A 126 7.44 -9.80 18.13
CA ALA A 126 7.44 -8.57 17.36
C ALA A 126 8.66 -8.44 16.44
N GLN A 127 9.84 -8.90 16.86
CA GLN A 127 11.03 -8.93 16.01
C GLN A 127 10.90 -9.92 14.85
N MET A 128 10.41 -11.13 15.12
CA MET A 128 10.19 -12.16 14.11
C MET A 128 9.16 -11.68 13.07
N ILE A 129 8.08 -11.03 13.50
CA ILE A 129 7.08 -10.44 12.60
C ILE A 129 7.70 -9.34 11.74
N ALA A 130 8.47 -8.42 12.34
CA ALA A 130 9.13 -7.33 11.62
C ALA A 130 10.13 -7.82 10.56
N LYS A 131 10.79 -8.96 10.80
CA LYS A 131 11.71 -9.61 9.87
C LYS A 131 11.04 -10.55 8.87
N ARG A 132 9.72 -10.72 8.94
CA ARG A 132 8.96 -11.67 8.12
C ARG A 132 9.33 -13.14 8.37
N GLU A 133 9.72 -13.47 9.58
CA GLU A 133 9.99 -14.83 10.05
C GLU A 133 8.75 -15.48 10.66
N LEU A 134 7.74 -14.67 11.04
CA LEU A 134 6.48 -15.08 11.64
C LEU A 134 5.34 -14.21 11.10
N PHE A 135 4.18 -14.83 10.80
CA PHE A 135 3.02 -14.15 10.24
C PHE A 135 1.76 -14.42 11.09
N PRO A 136 1.33 -13.43 11.90
CA PRO A 136 0.16 -13.59 12.75
C PRO A 136 -1.13 -13.71 11.95
N CYS A 137 -1.94 -14.74 12.22
CA CYS A 137 -3.25 -14.96 11.64
C CYS A 137 -4.34 -14.68 12.67
N TYR A 138 -5.29 -13.82 12.33
CA TYR A 138 -6.47 -13.51 13.10
C TYR A 138 -7.72 -13.93 12.33
N PHE A 139 -8.70 -14.51 13.04
CA PHE A 139 -9.92 -15.03 12.43
C PHE A 139 -11.12 -14.29 12.96
N GLY A 140 -12.03 -13.86 12.07
CA GLY A 140 -13.17 -13.08 12.52
C GLY A 140 -14.20 -12.77 11.44
N SER A 141 -15.11 -11.86 11.77
CA SER A 141 -16.09 -11.28 10.87
C SER A 141 -16.11 -9.77 11.07
N ALA A 142 -15.56 -9.02 10.14
CA ALA A 142 -15.53 -7.56 10.21
C ALA A 142 -16.94 -6.96 10.25
N LEU A 143 -17.91 -7.57 9.54
CA LEU A 143 -19.31 -7.15 9.56
C LEU A 143 -19.93 -7.25 10.95
N LYS A 144 -19.54 -8.26 11.73
CA LYS A 144 -20.00 -8.49 13.11
C LYS A 144 -19.04 -7.94 14.16
N VAL A 145 -17.96 -7.29 13.73
CA VAL A 145 -16.89 -6.77 14.60
C VAL A 145 -16.24 -7.87 15.48
N GLN A 146 -16.29 -9.12 15.03
CA GLN A 146 -15.67 -10.26 15.73
C GLN A 146 -14.22 -10.45 15.26
N GLY A 147 -13.27 -10.64 16.18
CA GLY A 147 -11.85 -10.81 15.89
C GLY A 147 -11.12 -9.52 15.45
N VAL A 148 -11.84 -8.39 15.36
CA VAL A 148 -11.27 -7.11 14.95
C VAL A 148 -10.49 -6.47 16.10
N GLU A 149 -10.98 -6.54 17.31
CA GLU A 149 -10.30 -6.02 18.49
C GLU A 149 -9.00 -6.77 18.73
N GLU A 150 -9.00 -8.08 18.63
CA GLU A 150 -7.82 -8.94 18.76
C GLU A 150 -6.76 -8.62 17.71
N LEU A 151 -7.17 -8.37 16.45
CA LEU A 151 -6.24 -7.91 15.41
C LEU A 151 -5.63 -6.55 15.76
N LEU A 152 -6.45 -5.58 16.21
CA LEU A 152 -5.97 -4.24 16.57
C LEU A 152 -5.02 -4.27 17.76
N ASP A 153 -5.32 -5.09 18.78
CA ASP A 153 -4.45 -5.32 19.93
C ASP A 153 -3.13 -5.97 19.49
N GLY A 154 -3.18 -6.96 18.60
CA GLY A 154 -1.99 -7.57 18.03
C GLY A 154 -1.14 -6.59 17.21
N LEU A 155 -1.78 -5.74 16.41
CA LEU A 155 -1.07 -4.65 15.71
C LEU A 155 -0.44 -3.66 16.69
N TYR A 156 -1.10 -3.39 17.81
CA TYR A 156 -0.57 -2.51 18.86
C TYR A 156 0.62 -3.15 19.58
N GLU A 157 0.53 -4.40 19.95
CA GLU A 157 1.54 -5.11 20.74
C GLU A 157 2.78 -5.47 19.91
N TYR A 158 2.58 -5.98 18.70
CA TYR A 158 3.67 -6.52 17.88
C TYR A 158 4.14 -5.60 16.77
N GLY A 159 3.36 -4.58 16.39
CA GLY A 159 3.77 -3.60 15.39
C GLY A 159 4.78 -2.62 15.97
N ARG A 160 5.95 -2.50 15.31
CA ARG A 160 7.00 -1.58 15.71
C ARG A 160 7.02 -0.35 14.84
N THR A 161 7.23 0.80 15.45
CA THR A 161 7.50 2.03 14.70
C THR A 161 8.93 1.98 14.18
N PRO A 162 9.16 2.17 12.86
CA PRO A 162 10.50 2.28 12.32
C PRO A 162 11.29 3.42 12.95
N GLN A 163 12.60 3.24 13.03
CA GLN A 163 13.50 4.34 13.37
C GLN A 163 13.83 5.12 12.11
N TYR A 164 13.49 6.40 12.12
CA TYR A 164 13.73 7.28 10.99
C TYR A 164 15.01 8.10 11.19
N PRO A 165 15.80 8.34 10.12
CA PRO A 165 16.98 9.19 10.18
C PRO A 165 16.60 10.68 10.35
N ASP A 166 17.55 11.48 10.87
CA ASP A 166 17.35 12.93 11.07
C ASP A 166 17.33 13.72 9.75
N LYS A 167 17.93 13.19 8.69
CA LYS A 167 17.97 13.84 7.38
C LYS A 167 16.63 13.65 6.68
N PHE A 168 16.17 14.71 6.00
CA PHE A 168 14.93 14.65 5.23
C PHE A 168 14.97 13.57 4.15
N GLY A 169 13.89 12.80 4.13
CA GLY A 169 13.55 11.84 3.09
C GLY A 169 12.05 11.71 2.94
N ALA A 170 11.57 11.45 1.73
CA ALA A 170 10.18 11.16 1.48
C ALA A 170 10.01 10.24 0.26
N LYS A 171 8.95 9.44 0.24
CA LYS A 171 8.55 8.59 -0.88
C LYS A 171 7.18 8.99 -1.39
N ILE A 172 7.11 9.33 -2.68
CA ILE A 172 5.86 9.68 -3.34
C ILE A 172 5.20 8.40 -3.86
N PHE A 173 3.93 8.17 -3.49
CA PHE A 173 3.22 6.97 -3.90
C PHE A 173 1.98 7.24 -4.75
N LYS A 174 1.43 8.48 -4.70
CA LYS A 174 0.22 8.82 -5.46
C LYS A 174 0.23 10.29 -5.86
N ILE A 175 -0.27 10.55 -7.07
CA ILE A 175 -0.67 11.88 -7.53
C ILE A 175 -2.19 11.86 -7.69
N ALA A 176 -2.85 12.91 -7.24
CA ALA A 176 -4.28 13.10 -7.45
C ALA A 176 -4.60 14.56 -7.74
N ARG A 177 -5.82 14.84 -8.18
CA ARG A 177 -6.33 16.20 -8.41
C ARG A 177 -7.64 16.39 -7.68
N GLU A 178 -7.77 17.54 -7.03
CA GLU A 178 -9.05 17.97 -6.45
C GLU A 178 -10.08 18.27 -7.56
N GLU A 179 -11.35 18.38 -7.19
CA GLU A 179 -12.41 18.80 -8.12
C GLU A 179 -12.11 20.15 -8.79
N GLN A 180 -11.43 21.04 -8.09
CA GLN A 180 -11.00 22.34 -8.58
C GLN A 180 -9.75 22.28 -9.49
N GLY A 181 -9.20 21.10 -9.74
CA GLY A 181 -8.03 20.87 -10.58
C GLY A 181 -6.67 21.02 -9.87
N ASN A 182 -6.63 21.37 -8.58
CA ASN A 182 -5.38 21.48 -7.84
C ASN A 182 -4.69 20.12 -7.73
N ARG A 183 -3.40 20.07 -8.04
CA ARG A 183 -2.59 18.87 -7.97
C ARG A 183 -2.17 18.59 -6.53
N LEU A 184 -2.36 17.34 -6.09
CA LEU A 184 -1.94 16.83 -4.79
C LEU A 184 -0.87 15.76 -4.99
N THR A 185 0.25 15.89 -4.31
CA THR A 185 1.30 14.88 -4.24
C THR A 185 1.22 14.18 -2.89
N TYR A 186 0.82 12.90 -2.89
CA TYR A 186 0.78 12.09 -1.68
C TYR A 186 2.14 11.44 -1.45
N LEU A 187 2.67 11.62 -0.26
CA LEU A 187 3.98 11.11 0.13
C LEU A 187 3.98 10.65 1.58
N LYS A 188 4.94 9.77 1.90
CA LYS A 188 5.32 9.47 3.27
C LYS A 188 6.67 10.10 3.56
N VAL A 189 6.77 10.82 4.66
CA VAL A 189 8.05 11.35 5.17
C VAL A 189 8.82 10.18 5.80
N THR A 190 10.00 9.86 5.29
CA THR A 190 10.82 8.73 5.71
C THR A 190 12.07 9.15 6.48
N GLY A 191 12.26 10.45 6.69
CA GLY A 191 13.35 11.01 7.49
C GLY A 191 13.16 12.50 7.75
N GLY A 192 13.65 12.97 8.87
CA GLY A 192 13.59 14.38 9.25
C GLY A 192 12.17 14.92 9.40
N THR A 193 11.98 16.15 8.94
CA THR A 193 10.68 16.87 9.00
C THR A 193 10.49 17.67 7.74
N LEU A 194 9.32 17.56 7.12
CA LEU A 194 8.89 18.39 6.00
C LEU A 194 8.13 19.61 6.53
N ARG A 195 8.45 20.80 6.04
CA ARG A 195 7.78 22.05 6.42
C ARG A 195 7.14 22.75 5.25
N VAL A 196 6.07 23.47 5.52
CA VAL A 196 5.52 24.44 4.57
C VAL A 196 6.62 25.45 4.26
N THR A 197 6.78 25.79 2.99
CA THR A 197 7.84 26.64 2.42
C THR A 197 9.18 25.97 2.14
N ASP A 198 9.38 24.69 2.50
CA ASP A 198 10.58 23.96 2.10
C ASP A 198 10.70 23.89 0.57
N MET A 199 11.93 24.01 0.09
CA MET A 199 12.27 23.77 -1.32
C MET A 199 12.66 22.31 -1.48
N LEU A 200 11.88 21.57 -2.25
CA LEU A 200 12.18 20.20 -2.59
C LEU A 200 12.82 20.12 -3.97
N ASN A 201 13.78 19.24 -4.13
CA ASN A 201 14.50 19.00 -5.37
C ASN A 201 14.31 17.54 -5.79
N GLY A 202 14.19 17.32 -7.07
CA GLY A 202 14.07 15.99 -7.66
C GLY A 202 14.48 15.99 -9.12
N LYS A 203 14.26 14.87 -9.81
CA LYS A 203 14.54 14.69 -11.22
C LYS A 203 13.34 14.12 -11.94
N ALA A 204 12.94 14.73 -13.03
CA ALA A 204 11.93 14.23 -13.95
C ALA A 204 12.61 13.85 -15.26
N GLY A 205 13.01 12.58 -15.41
CA GLY A 205 13.90 12.13 -16.47
C GLY A 205 15.29 12.77 -16.35
N GLU A 206 15.70 13.54 -17.36
CA GLU A 206 16.98 14.26 -17.35
C GLU A 206 16.87 15.69 -16.76
N GLU A 207 15.66 16.20 -16.53
CA GLU A 207 15.43 17.54 -15.97
C GLU A 207 15.49 17.53 -14.45
N GLU A 208 16.36 18.36 -13.88
CA GLU A 208 16.33 18.68 -12.44
C GLU A 208 15.26 19.72 -12.17
N TRP A 209 14.52 19.54 -11.07
CA TRP A 209 13.50 20.50 -10.65
C TRP A 209 13.70 20.91 -9.18
N ALA A 210 13.25 22.12 -8.88
CA ALA A 210 13.18 22.65 -7.52
C ALA A 210 11.86 23.39 -7.34
N GLU A 211 11.03 22.90 -6.45
CA GLU A 211 9.66 23.42 -6.21
C GLU A 211 9.40 23.60 -4.73
N LYS A 212 8.53 24.57 -4.42
CA LYS A 212 8.19 24.94 -3.07
C LYS A 212 6.94 24.22 -2.57
N VAL A 213 7.00 23.69 -1.36
CA VAL A 213 5.83 23.17 -0.65
C VAL A 213 4.93 24.33 -0.21
N ASN A 214 3.72 24.40 -0.75
CA ASN A 214 2.77 25.47 -0.43
C ASN A 214 1.88 25.11 0.76
N GLN A 215 1.42 23.88 0.88
CA GLN A 215 0.59 23.39 1.96
C GLN A 215 0.86 21.91 2.22
N ILE A 216 0.76 21.51 3.48
CA ILE A 216 0.81 20.11 3.91
C ILE A 216 -0.55 19.76 4.50
N ARG A 217 -1.12 18.65 4.08
CA ARG A 217 -2.45 18.16 4.49
C ARG A 217 -2.36 16.73 5.02
N ILE A 218 -2.88 16.50 6.20
CA ILE A 218 -3.06 15.16 6.77
C ILE A 218 -4.54 14.80 6.60
N TYR A 219 -4.80 13.70 5.88
CA TYR A 219 -6.16 13.24 5.58
C TYR A 219 -6.65 12.26 6.64
N SER A 220 -7.95 12.38 6.98
CA SER A 220 -8.71 11.41 7.77
C SER A 220 -10.04 11.17 7.05
N GLY A 221 -10.10 10.11 6.25
CA GLY A 221 -11.18 9.91 5.27
C GLY A 221 -11.20 11.01 4.22
N GLU A 222 -12.36 11.63 4.00
CA GLU A 222 -12.53 12.74 3.03
C GLU A 222 -12.08 14.12 3.56
N LYS A 223 -11.87 14.23 4.87
CA LYS A 223 -11.47 15.48 5.50
C LYS A 223 -9.96 15.54 5.67
N TYR A 224 -9.42 16.74 5.65
CA TYR A 224 -8.01 16.96 5.95
C TYR A 224 -7.82 18.10 6.96
N GLU A 225 -6.70 18.01 7.66
CA GLU A 225 -6.14 19.09 8.47
C GLU A 225 -4.91 19.66 7.78
N ALA A 226 -4.84 21.00 7.67
CA ALA A 226 -3.65 21.67 7.17
C ALA A 226 -2.66 21.89 8.32
N VAL A 227 -1.45 21.39 8.15
CA VAL A 227 -0.39 21.49 9.17
C VAL A 227 0.80 22.29 8.65
N SER A 228 1.60 22.86 9.56
CA SER A 228 2.81 23.60 9.20
C SER A 228 4.00 22.71 8.93
N GLU A 229 4.01 21.51 9.52
CA GLU A 229 5.08 20.52 9.37
C GLU A 229 4.57 19.09 9.50
N ALA A 230 5.29 18.14 8.90
CA ALA A 230 5.05 16.71 8.99
C ALA A 230 6.37 16.01 9.33
N ALA A 231 6.40 15.29 10.46
CA ALA A 231 7.56 14.52 10.90
C ALA A 231 7.70 13.19 10.15
N ALA A 232 8.86 12.58 10.22
CA ALA A 232 9.10 11.24 9.71
C ALA A 232 8.08 10.22 10.25
N GLY A 233 7.60 9.34 9.37
CA GLY A 233 6.50 8.40 9.62
C GLY A 233 5.13 8.92 9.17
N THR A 234 4.97 10.22 8.95
CA THR A 234 3.67 10.82 8.56
C THR A 234 3.40 10.59 7.08
N VAL A 235 2.16 10.16 6.78
CA VAL A 235 1.59 10.15 5.43
C VAL A 235 0.80 11.43 5.22
N CYS A 236 1.14 12.20 4.19
CA CYS A 236 0.48 13.47 3.93
C CYS A 236 0.35 13.74 2.42
N ALA A 237 -0.48 14.71 2.07
CA ALA A 237 -0.54 15.27 0.72
C ALA A 237 0.02 16.70 0.74
N VAL A 238 0.78 17.05 -0.28
CA VAL A 238 1.35 18.39 -0.44
C VAL A 238 0.87 19.05 -1.72
N THR A 239 0.76 20.37 -1.68
CA THR A 239 0.51 21.22 -2.86
C THR A 239 1.74 22.03 -3.21
N GLY A 240 1.83 22.48 -4.46
CA GLY A 240 2.95 23.28 -4.97
C GLY A 240 3.96 22.49 -5.80
N LEU A 241 3.89 21.17 -5.79
CA LEU A 241 4.76 20.30 -6.58
C LEU A 241 4.06 19.91 -7.88
N THR A 242 4.68 20.20 -9.03
CA THR A 242 4.11 19.95 -10.36
C THR A 242 4.90 18.93 -11.17
N LYS A 243 6.17 18.71 -10.85
CA LYS A 243 7.10 17.84 -11.59
C LYS A 243 7.24 16.44 -10.98
N THR A 244 6.71 16.22 -9.79
CA THR A 244 6.79 14.95 -9.06
C THR A 244 5.99 13.83 -9.76
N TYR A 245 6.38 12.57 -9.55
CA TYR A 245 5.68 11.40 -10.08
C TYR A 245 5.56 10.28 -9.03
N PRO A 246 4.57 9.37 -9.17
CA PRO A 246 4.43 8.24 -8.25
C PRO A 246 5.64 7.31 -8.32
N GLY A 247 6.23 7.01 -7.16
CA GLY A 247 7.44 6.19 -7.04
C GLY A 247 8.72 6.99 -6.92
N GLU A 248 8.69 8.32 -7.06
CA GLU A 248 9.85 9.18 -6.85
C GLU A 248 10.25 9.22 -5.38
N GLY A 249 11.55 9.13 -5.13
CA GLY A 249 12.17 9.39 -3.84
C GLY A 249 12.72 10.79 -3.75
N LEU A 250 12.59 11.41 -2.58
CA LEU A 250 13.09 12.76 -2.30
C LEU A 250 14.07 12.75 -1.13
N GLY A 251 15.04 13.65 -1.16
CA GLY A 251 16.04 13.79 -0.10
C GLY A 251 17.01 12.61 -0.07
N ILE A 252 16.99 11.83 1.03
CA ILE A 252 17.86 10.64 1.20
C ILE A 252 17.31 9.39 0.52
N GLU A 253 16.08 9.43 0.01
CA GLU A 253 15.51 8.28 -0.68
C GLU A 253 16.07 8.18 -2.11
N GLU A 254 16.50 6.98 -2.46
CA GLU A 254 16.87 6.67 -3.84
C GLU A 254 15.62 6.43 -4.69
N GLU A 255 15.75 6.55 -6.02
CA GLU A 255 14.68 6.20 -6.94
C GLU A 255 14.20 4.76 -6.67
N SER A 256 12.91 4.62 -6.54
CA SER A 256 12.33 3.33 -6.20
C SER A 256 12.43 2.34 -7.37
N ILE A 257 12.50 1.05 -7.02
CA ILE A 257 12.39 -0.05 -7.98
C ILE A 257 11.15 0.17 -8.87
N LEU A 258 11.32 0.00 -10.18
CA LEU A 258 10.20 0.05 -11.12
C LEU A 258 9.10 -0.94 -10.71
N PRO A 259 7.82 -0.61 -10.92
CA PRO A 259 6.73 -1.54 -10.66
C PRO A 259 6.95 -2.86 -11.39
N VAL A 260 6.67 -3.98 -10.71
CA VAL A 260 6.76 -5.33 -11.30
C VAL A 260 5.50 -5.66 -12.10
N LEU A 261 4.38 -5.08 -11.69
CA LEU A 261 3.12 -5.30 -12.37
C LEU A 261 2.99 -4.38 -13.57
N GLU A 262 2.97 -4.98 -14.76
CA GLU A 262 2.79 -4.27 -16.01
C GLU A 262 1.39 -4.49 -16.58
N PRO A 263 0.81 -3.49 -17.25
CA PRO A 263 -0.46 -3.63 -17.94
C PRO A 263 -0.37 -4.70 -19.04
N VAL A 264 -1.34 -5.60 -19.05
CA VAL A 264 -1.37 -6.75 -19.97
C VAL A 264 -2.21 -6.50 -21.23
N ARG A 265 -3.05 -5.44 -21.23
CA ARG A 265 -3.93 -5.13 -22.35
C ARG A 265 -3.58 -3.77 -22.95
N SER A 266 -3.65 -3.69 -24.29
CA SER A 266 -3.57 -2.42 -25.02
C SER A 266 -4.88 -2.22 -25.77
N VAL A 267 -5.53 -1.09 -25.57
CA VAL A 267 -6.79 -0.73 -26.21
C VAL A 267 -6.67 0.55 -26.98
N LYS A 268 -7.43 0.67 -28.06
CA LYS A 268 -7.57 1.90 -28.84
C LYS A 268 -8.75 2.69 -28.30
N LEU A 269 -8.49 3.92 -27.89
CA LEU A 269 -9.53 4.86 -27.50
C LEU A 269 -10.14 5.50 -28.75
N VAL A 270 -11.45 5.35 -28.91
CA VAL A 270 -12.22 5.98 -29.99
C VAL A 270 -12.98 7.16 -29.42
N LEU A 271 -12.60 8.37 -29.79
CA LEU A 271 -13.30 9.58 -29.34
C LEU A 271 -14.58 9.79 -30.15
N PRO A 272 -15.65 10.32 -29.52
CA PRO A 272 -16.82 10.84 -30.23
C PRO A 272 -16.39 11.89 -31.28
N LYS A 273 -17.11 11.95 -32.40
CA LYS A 273 -16.78 12.87 -33.52
C LYS A 273 -16.77 14.35 -33.10
N GLU A 274 -17.56 14.68 -32.09
CA GLU A 274 -17.70 16.02 -31.53
C GLU A 274 -16.58 16.46 -30.63
N VAL A 275 -15.70 15.52 -30.21
CA VAL A 275 -14.60 15.77 -29.26
C VAL A 275 -13.26 15.82 -30.01
N PRO A 276 -12.65 17.01 -30.19
CA PRO A 276 -11.35 17.13 -30.80
C PRO A 276 -10.24 16.45 -29.97
N VAL A 277 -9.33 15.74 -30.62
CA VAL A 277 -8.17 15.11 -29.96
C VAL A 277 -7.35 16.14 -29.18
N ALA A 278 -7.18 17.35 -29.69
CA ALA A 278 -6.44 18.42 -29.05
C ALA A 278 -7.02 18.84 -27.67
N VAL A 279 -8.32 18.65 -27.47
CA VAL A 279 -8.99 18.93 -26.17
C VAL A 279 -8.88 17.74 -25.23
N MET A 280 -8.94 16.52 -25.76
CA MET A 280 -8.94 15.31 -24.95
C MET A 280 -7.50 14.92 -24.52
N LEU A 281 -6.52 15.09 -25.37
CA LEU A 281 -5.14 14.65 -25.10
C LEU A 281 -4.54 15.24 -23.81
N PRO A 282 -4.71 16.54 -23.49
CA PRO A 282 -4.25 17.08 -22.22
C PRO A 282 -4.93 16.43 -21.00
N LYS A 283 -6.23 16.11 -21.08
CA LYS A 283 -6.96 15.43 -20.01
C LYS A 283 -6.47 13.99 -19.79
N LEU A 284 -6.20 13.30 -20.90
CA LEU A 284 -5.62 11.95 -20.85
C LEU A 284 -4.22 11.97 -20.26
N LYS A 285 -3.41 12.99 -20.58
CA LYS A 285 -2.09 13.17 -19.96
C LYS A 285 -2.17 13.46 -18.46
N GLN A 286 -3.17 14.21 -17.99
CA GLN A 286 -3.42 14.39 -16.58
C GLN A 286 -3.81 13.07 -15.90
N LEU A 287 -4.62 12.24 -16.55
CA LEU A 287 -4.98 10.91 -16.05
C LEU A 287 -3.75 9.99 -15.97
N GLU A 288 -2.82 10.08 -16.94
CA GLU A 288 -1.55 9.35 -16.93
C GLU A 288 -0.62 9.79 -15.79
N GLU A 289 -0.62 11.08 -15.42
CA GLU A 289 0.13 11.54 -14.23
C GLU A 289 -0.37 10.89 -12.94
N GLU A 290 -1.68 10.69 -12.81
CA GLU A 290 -2.30 10.01 -11.68
C GLU A 290 -2.09 8.49 -11.74
N ASN A 291 -2.11 7.92 -12.95
CA ASN A 291 -2.01 6.49 -13.23
C ASN A 291 -0.96 6.21 -14.34
N PRO A 292 0.33 6.22 -14.00
CA PRO A 292 1.41 6.09 -14.99
C PRO A 292 1.37 4.80 -15.81
N GLU A 293 0.76 3.74 -15.26
CA GLU A 293 0.57 2.46 -15.94
C GLU A 293 -0.31 2.53 -17.19
N LEU A 294 -1.08 3.59 -17.37
CA LEU A 294 -1.92 3.75 -18.56
C LEU A 294 -1.12 3.93 -19.86
N HIS A 295 0.13 4.37 -19.78
CA HIS A 295 1.04 4.54 -20.93
C HIS A 295 0.31 5.05 -22.17
N ILE A 296 -0.20 6.29 -22.10
CA ILE A 296 -1.04 6.88 -23.16
C ILE A 296 -0.18 7.35 -24.32
N VAL A 297 -0.34 6.73 -25.48
CA VAL A 297 0.39 7.04 -26.70
C VAL A 297 -0.54 7.57 -27.77
N TYR A 298 -0.29 8.79 -28.24
CA TYR A 298 -0.95 9.34 -29.42
C TYR A 298 -0.06 9.14 -30.65
N ARG A 299 -0.58 8.47 -31.66
CA ARG A 299 0.08 8.27 -32.96
C ARG A 299 -0.40 9.33 -33.94
N GLU A 300 0.41 10.33 -34.20
CA GLU A 300 0.05 11.45 -35.09
C GLU A 300 -0.28 10.97 -36.51
N GLU A 301 0.46 9.98 -37.03
CA GLU A 301 0.28 9.44 -38.38
C GLU A 301 -1.10 8.81 -38.62
N THR A 302 -1.65 8.14 -37.62
CA THR A 302 -2.94 7.45 -37.72
C THR A 302 -4.06 8.14 -36.97
N GLY A 303 -3.75 9.17 -36.16
CA GLY A 303 -4.70 9.83 -35.27
C GLY A 303 -5.21 8.94 -34.14
N GLU A 304 -4.52 7.84 -33.84
CA GLU A 304 -4.95 6.85 -32.86
C GLU A 304 -4.39 7.15 -31.47
N ILE A 305 -5.25 6.98 -30.45
CA ILE A 305 -4.86 7.03 -29.05
C ILE A 305 -4.86 5.60 -28.53
N LEU A 306 -3.73 5.14 -28.04
CA LEU A 306 -3.56 3.82 -27.42
C LEU A 306 -3.38 4.00 -25.90
N ILE A 307 -4.03 3.13 -25.13
CA ILE A 307 -3.97 3.12 -23.66
C ILE A 307 -3.66 1.69 -23.23
N LYS A 308 -2.74 1.54 -22.28
CA LYS A 308 -2.49 0.27 -21.61
C LYS A 308 -3.36 0.15 -20.34
N LEU A 309 -3.87 -1.06 -20.06
CA LEU A 309 -4.78 -1.33 -18.96
C LEU A 309 -4.42 -2.63 -18.26
N MET A 310 -4.62 -2.67 -16.95
CA MET A 310 -4.54 -3.90 -16.13
C MET A 310 -5.76 -4.79 -16.37
N GLY A 311 -6.96 -4.21 -16.55
CA GLY A 311 -8.20 -4.93 -16.75
C GLY A 311 -9.36 -4.05 -17.22
N GLU A 312 -10.56 -4.64 -17.31
CA GLU A 312 -11.76 -3.99 -17.87
C GLU A 312 -12.37 -2.96 -16.93
N VAL A 313 -12.35 -3.21 -15.62
CA VAL A 313 -12.90 -2.27 -14.62
C VAL A 313 -12.10 -0.97 -14.59
N GLN A 314 -10.77 -1.04 -14.76
CA GLN A 314 -9.93 0.15 -14.89
C GLN A 314 -10.35 1.02 -16.09
N LEU A 315 -10.74 0.39 -17.22
CA LEU A 315 -11.25 1.10 -18.39
C LEU A 315 -12.54 1.84 -18.08
N GLU A 316 -13.52 1.18 -17.45
CA GLU A 316 -14.82 1.77 -17.11
C GLU A 316 -14.67 2.99 -16.20
N ILE A 317 -13.83 2.89 -15.18
CA ILE A 317 -13.55 3.99 -14.25
C ILE A 317 -12.83 5.13 -14.99
N SER A 318 -11.82 4.84 -15.80
CA SER A 318 -11.07 5.85 -16.56
C SER A 318 -11.96 6.61 -17.55
N VAL A 319 -12.87 5.89 -18.21
CA VAL A 319 -13.85 6.50 -19.14
C VAL A 319 -14.86 7.35 -18.38
N SER A 320 -15.42 6.84 -17.28
CA SER A 320 -16.37 7.59 -16.44
C SER A 320 -15.76 8.86 -15.87
N TYR A 321 -14.49 8.80 -15.42
CA TYR A 321 -13.75 9.94 -14.90
C TYR A 321 -13.50 11.03 -15.96
N THR A 322 -13.19 10.63 -17.19
CA THR A 322 -13.03 11.56 -18.31
C THR A 322 -14.36 12.21 -18.75
N HIS A 323 -15.47 11.50 -18.61
CA HIS A 323 -16.82 12.03 -18.88
C HIS A 323 -17.33 12.96 -17.78
N LEU A 324 -17.10 12.62 -16.50
CA LEU A 324 -17.55 13.43 -15.35
C LEU A 324 -16.81 14.77 -15.22
N ARG A 325 -15.60 14.87 -15.76
CA ARG A 325 -14.84 16.13 -15.83
C ARG A 325 -14.98 16.86 -17.18
N ALA A 326 -15.81 16.40 -18.07
CA ALA A 326 -16.18 17.05 -19.31
C ALA A 326 -17.47 17.86 -19.15
#